data_c54a777b0377827b573dd22b11da2f5b
#
_entry.id   c54a777b0377827b573dd22b11da2f5b
#
_cell.length_a   1.000
_cell.length_b   1.000
_cell.length_c   1.000
_cell.angle_alpha   90.00
_cell.angle_beta   90.00
_cell.angle_gamma   90.00
#
_symmetry.space_group_name_H-M   'P 1'
#
loop_
_entity.id
_entity.type
_entity.pdbx_description
1 polymer ?
#
loop_
_entity_poly.entity_id
_entity_poly.type
_entity_poly.pdbx_seq_one_letter_code
_entity_poly.pdbx_strand_id
1 'polypeptide(L)'
;NLLAPLQLGTLLARAASQPAAGQPVPVVLHVLDQKVFNLNPDYFSYTLSKLALERAVALQAQALAPRVRVNGIAPGLVYVSGPQTGDNFERARSVNLLRSPIDPDDVARTAVFLAENDSITGITVAVDKGQHLVPLERDIMFVAEQLAPPVNP
;
A
#
# COMPACT_ATOMS: atom_id res chain seq x y z
N ASN A 1 -8.65 4.82 8.63
CA ASN A 1 -8.08 4.35 7.37
C ASN A 1 -8.43 5.21 6.13
N LEU A 2 -9.40 6.13 6.22
CA LEU A 2 -9.80 6.99 5.11
C LEU A 2 -9.75 8.47 5.48
N LEU A 3 -10.59 8.92 6.40
CA LEU A 3 -10.77 10.35 6.67
C LEU A 3 -9.48 11.03 7.18
N ALA A 4 -8.80 10.43 8.16
CA ALA A 4 -7.60 11.01 8.73
C ALA A 4 -6.47 11.19 7.70
N PRO A 5 -6.09 10.20 6.87
CA PRO A 5 -5.10 10.39 5.81
C PRO A 5 -5.47 11.52 4.84
N LEU A 6 -6.74 11.61 4.43
CA LEU A 6 -7.20 12.66 3.51
C LEU A 6 -7.11 14.05 4.14
N GLN A 7 -7.50 14.17 5.42
CA GLN A 7 -7.41 15.43 6.16
C GLN A 7 -5.97 15.87 6.36
N LEU A 8 -5.08 14.94 6.74
CA LEU A 8 -3.65 15.25 6.93
C LEU A 8 -3.00 15.73 5.63
N GLY A 9 -3.28 15.09 4.50
CA GLY A 9 -2.80 15.55 3.20
C GLY A 9 -3.29 16.95 2.84
N THR A 10 -4.57 17.24 3.12
CA THR A 10 -5.14 18.58 2.92
C THR A 10 -4.52 19.62 3.83
N LEU A 11 -4.26 19.27 5.10
CA LEU A 11 -3.61 20.16 6.06
C LEU A 11 -2.16 20.47 5.65
N LEU A 12 -1.41 19.46 5.21
CA LEU A 12 -0.07 19.66 4.68
C LEU A 12 -0.09 20.65 3.50
N ALA A 13 -0.99 20.47 2.54
CA ALA A 13 -1.09 21.36 1.38
C ALA A 13 -1.49 22.80 1.73
N ARG A 14 -2.24 22.98 2.82
CA ARG A 14 -2.56 24.33 3.36
C ARG A 14 -1.36 24.98 4.03
N ALA A 15 -0.53 24.20 4.70
CA ALA A 15 0.67 24.66 5.38
C ALA A 15 1.86 24.86 4.43
N ALA A 16 1.91 24.10 3.33
CA ALA A 16 2.98 24.21 2.34
C ALA A 16 2.81 25.45 1.47
N SER A 17 3.88 26.22 1.33
CA SER A 17 4.00 27.25 0.29
C SER A 17 4.14 26.57 -1.07
N GLN A 18 3.77 27.29 -2.13
CA GLN A 18 4.07 26.81 -3.47
C GLN A 18 5.60 26.74 -3.64
N PRO A 19 6.16 25.57 -4.03
CA PRO A 19 7.60 25.45 -4.19
C PRO A 19 8.13 26.43 -5.25
N ALA A 20 9.24 27.06 -4.96
CA ALA A 20 9.95 27.86 -5.97
C ALA A 20 10.58 26.92 -7.02
N ALA A 21 10.90 27.47 -8.20
CA ALA A 21 11.55 26.70 -9.25
C ALA A 21 12.84 26.03 -8.73
N GLY A 22 12.97 24.73 -8.94
CA GLY A 22 14.10 23.92 -8.47
C GLY A 22 14.07 23.51 -7.00
N GLN A 23 13.00 23.81 -6.27
CA GLN A 23 12.80 23.31 -4.91
C GLN A 23 11.96 21.99 -4.94
N PRO A 24 12.27 21.03 -4.04
CA PRO A 24 11.53 19.79 -3.97
C PRO A 24 10.07 20.04 -3.59
N VAL A 25 9.16 19.32 -4.25
CA VAL A 25 7.73 19.37 -3.95
C VAL A 25 7.41 18.40 -2.81
N PRO A 26 6.84 18.86 -1.68
CA PRO A 26 6.40 17.97 -0.61
C PRO A 26 5.52 16.84 -1.12
N VAL A 27 5.60 15.67 -0.48
CA VAL A 27 4.82 14.50 -0.87
C VAL A 27 4.00 13.93 0.28
N VAL A 28 2.79 13.50 -0.03
CA VAL A 28 1.96 12.63 0.81
C VAL A 28 2.06 11.22 0.26
N LEU A 29 2.41 10.26 1.12
CA LEU A 29 2.40 8.84 0.80
C LEU A 29 1.31 8.15 1.60
N HIS A 30 0.27 7.68 0.92
CA HIS A 30 -0.78 6.87 1.53
C HIS A 30 -0.34 5.41 1.59
N VAL A 31 -0.26 4.85 2.80
CA VAL A 31 -0.03 3.41 2.97
C VAL A 31 -1.36 2.68 2.80
N LEU A 32 -1.47 1.94 1.72
CA LEU A 32 -2.62 1.17 1.31
C LEU A 32 -2.47 -0.31 1.72
N ASP A 33 -2.92 -1.20 0.88
CA ASP A 33 -2.83 -2.64 0.99
C ASP A 33 -2.95 -3.24 -0.42
N GLN A 34 -2.21 -4.30 -0.74
CA GLN A 34 -2.32 -5.00 -2.03
C GLN A 34 -3.76 -5.46 -2.32
N LYS A 35 -4.57 -5.62 -1.27
CA LYS A 35 -5.98 -6.02 -1.37
C LYS A 35 -6.83 -5.06 -2.21
N VAL A 36 -6.39 -3.81 -2.42
CA VAL A 36 -7.07 -2.89 -3.34
C VAL A 36 -7.01 -3.36 -4.80
N PHE A 37 -6.10 -4.26 -5.13
CA PHE A 37 -5.94 -4.86 -6.47
C PHE A 37 -6.38 -6.33 -6.52
N ASN A 38 -6.62 -6.98 -5.37
CA ASN A 38 -6.99 -8.40 -5.27
C ASN A 38 -8.13 -8.57 -4.27
N LEU A 39 -9.36 -8.38 -4.75
CA LEU A 39 -10.55 -8.28 -3.92
C LEU A 39 -11.04 -9.66 -3.47
N ASN A 40 -11.41 -9.74 -2.20
CA ASN A 40 -12.24 -10.79 -1.62
C ASN A 40 -13.15 -10.18 -0.54
N PRO A 41 -14.21 -10.87 -0.08
CA PRO A 41 -15.21 -10.28 0.81
C PRO A 41 -14.75 -10.13 2.27
N ASP A 42 -13.63 -10.73 2.65
CA ASP A 42 -13.15 -10.67 4.04
C ASP A 42 -12.66 -9.27 4.40
N TYR A 43 -12.80 -8.92 5.67
CA TYR A 43 -12.46 -7.58 6.19
C TYR A 43 -13.15 -6.45 5.41
N PHE A 44 -14.42 -6.61 5.12
CA PHE A 44 -15.19 -5.76 4.20
C PHE A 44 -15.03 -4.25 4.44
N SER A 45 -15.26 -3.77 5.66
CA SER A 45 -15.15 -2.33 5.97
C SER A 45 -13.72 -1.80 5.86
N TYR A 46 -12.72 -2.62 6.23
CA TYR A 46 -11.31 -2.28 6.02
C TYR A 46 -11.01 -2.18 4.52
N THR A 47 -11.37 -3.20 3.76
CA THR A 47 -11.15 -3.24 2.31
C THR A 47 -11.80 -2.06 1.61
N LEU A 48 -13.05 -1.76 1.95
CA LEU A 48 -13.76 -0.61 1.40
C LEU A 48 -13.06 0.72 1.72
N SER A 49 -12.56 0.88 2.95
CA SER A 49 -11.82 2.09 3.34
C SER A 49 -10.51 2.26 2.57
N LYS A 50 -9.79 1.15 2.32
CA LYS A 50 -8.54 1.16 1.53
C LYS A 50 -8.80 1.39 0.04
N LEU A 51 -9.87 0.83 -0.53
CA LEU A 51 -10.30 1.11 -1.90
C LEU A 51 -10.64 2.59 -2.10
N ALA A 52 -11.39 3.17 -1.18
CA ALA A 52 -11.72 4.58 -1.23
C ALA A 52 -10.46 5.47 -1.13
N LEU A 53 -9.51 5.10 -0.26
CA LEU A 53 -8.25 5.83 -0.12
C LEU A 53 -7.38 5.68 -1.38
N GLU A 54 -7.35 4.50 -2.00
CA GLU A 54 -6.62 4.26 -3.25
C GLU A 54 -7.15 5.18 -4.37
N ARG A 55 -8.47 5.22 -4.56
CA ARG A 55 -9.07 6.12 -5.56
C ARG A 55 -8.84 7.60 -5.23
N ALA A 56 -8.75 7.94 -3.96
CA ALA A 56 -8.45 9.29 -3.51
C ALA A 56 -7.01 9.75 -3.82
N VAL A 57 -6.06 8.84 -4.03
CA VAL A 57 -4.66 9.18 -4.40
C VAL A 57 -4.62 10.11 -5.61
N ALA A 58 -5.23 9.70 -6.72
CA ALA A 58 -5.25 10.50 -7.94
C ALA A 58 -6.07 11.79 -7.79
N LEU A 59 -7.20 11.74 -7.09
CA LEU A 59 -8.05 12.91 -6.84
C LEU A 59 -7.34 13.94 -5.96
N GLN A 60 -6.65 13.51 -4.90
CA GLN A 60 -5.87 14.41 -4.06
C GLN A 60 -4.65 14.97 -4.81
N ALA A 61 -3.97 14.17 -5.62
CA ALA A 61 -2.87 14.65 -6.45
C ALA A 61 -3.34 15.82 -7.35
N GLN A 62 -4.50 15.68 -7.98
CA GLN A 62 -5.09 16.76 -8.79
C GLN A 62 -5.47 17.99 -7.95
N ALA A 63 -6.12 17.76 -6.80
CA ALA A 63 -6.63 18.84 -5.97
C ALA A 63 -5.56 19.64 -5.24
N LEU A 64 -4.42 19.01 -4.90
CA LEU A 64 -3.36 19.60 -4.07
C LEU A 64 -2.17 20.11 -4.90
N ALA A 65 -2.11 19.78 -6.18
CA ALA A 65 -1.10 20.33 -7.08
C ALA A 65 -1.23 21.85 -7.21
N PRO A 66 -0.13 22.58 -7.43
CA PRO A 66 1.27 22.12 -7.51
C PRO A 66 1.99 22.11 -6.15
N ARG A 67 1.29 22.32 -5.03
CA ARG A 67 1.88 22.47 -3.70
C ARG A 67 2.38 21.17 -3.10
N VAL A 68 1.71 20.05 -3.40
CA VAL A 68 1.98 18.73 -2.81
C VAL A 68 1.77 17.67 -3.87
N ARG A 69 2.67 16.71 -3.93
CA ARG A 69 2.49 15.44 -4.66
C ARG A 69 1.78 14.43 -3.77
N VAL A 70 0.99 13.54 -4.35
CA VAL A 70 0.30 12.49 -3.60
C VAL A 70 0.48 11.16 -4.32
N ASN A 71 0.99 10.16 -3.62
CA ASN A 71 1.14 8.80 -4.14
C ASN A 71 0.68 7.76 -3.10
N GLY A 72 0.44 6.55 -3.55
CA GLY A 72 0.09 5.40 -2.73
C GLY A 72 1.17 4.32 -2.77
N ILE A 73 1.32 3.62 -1.66
CA ILE A 73 2.11 2.38 -1.60
C ILE A 73 1.16 1.30 -1.08
N ALA A 74 1.07 0.19 -1.80
CA ALA A 74 0.23 -0.96 -1.47
C ALA A 74 1.12 -2.17 -1.12
N PRO A 75 1.50 -2.33 0.16
CA PRO A 75 2.26 -3.48 0.61
C PRO A 75 1.42 -4.76 0.55
N GLY A 76 2.10 -5.89 0.36
CA GLY A 76 1.53 -7.20 0.64
C GLY A 76 1.64 -7.57 2.12
N LEU A 77 1.61 -8.88 2.43
CA LEU A 77 1.71 -9.39 3.79
C LEU A 77 3.14 -9.25 4.33
N VAL A 78 3.40 -8.18 5.10
CA VAL A 78 4.71 -7.84 5.66
C VAL A 78 4.82 -8.24 7.13
N TYR A 79 3.76 -8.04 7.91
CA TYR A 79 3.72 -8.31 9.35
C TYR A 79 2.47 -9.11 9.73
N VAL A 80 2.58 -9.81 10.86
CA VAL A 80 1.40 -10.43 11.49
C VAL A 80 0.35 -9.37 11.78
N SER A 81 -0.90 -9.65 11.45
CA SER A 81 -1.99 -8.70 11.63
C SER A 81 -3.25 -9.34 12.22
N GLY A 82 -3.98 -8.57 13.03
CA GLY A 82 -5.25 -9.00 13.62
C GLY A 82 -5.12 -10.30 14.41
N PRO A 83 -6.03 -11.28 14.20
CA PRO A 83 -6.02 -12.56 14.92
C PRO A 83 -5.06 -13.60 14.31
N GLN A 84 -4.22 -13.24 13.33
CA GLN A 84 -3.29 -14.16 12.68
C GLN A 84 -2.25 -14.70 13.68
N THR A 85 -2.05 -16.02 13.71
CA THR A 85 -0.96 -16.64 14.48
C THR A 85 0.37 -16.57 13.73
N GLY A 86 1.49 -16.70 14.48
CA GLY A 86 2.83 -16.74 13.87
C GLY A 86 2.97 -17.86 12.83
N ASP A 87 2.47 -19.06 13.13
CA ASP A 87 2.56 -20.20 12.21
C ASP A 87 1.71 -19.98 10.93
N ASN A 88 0.53 -19.36 11.07
CA ASN A 88 -0.28 -18.99 9.92
C ASN A 88 0.45 -17.93 9.07
N PHE A 89 1.04 -16.92 9.70
CA PHE A 89 1.83 -15.91 9.02
C PHE A 89 3.02 -16.51 8.25
N GLU A 90 3.79 -17.41 8.86
CA GLU A 90 4.95 -18.04 8.20
C GLU A 90 4.52 -18.84 6.95
N ARG A 91 3.35 -19.48 6.98
CA ARG A 91 2.78 -20.13 5.77
C ARG A 91 2.30 -19.13 4.73
N ALA A 92 1.65 -18.06 5.16
CA ALA A 92 1.03 -17.07 4.28
C ALA A 92 2.04 -16.14 3.58
N ARG A 93 3.14 -15.76 4.27
CA ARG A 93 4.07 -14.70 3.84
C ARG A 93 4.79 -14.94 2.51
N SER A 94 4.80 -16.20 2.04
CA SER A 94 5.40 -16.59 0.75
C SER A 94 4.36 -16.89 -0.34
N VAL A 95 3.07 -16.67 -0.06
CA VAL A 95 2.00 -16.85 -1.05
C VAL A 95 1.93 -15.62 -1.95
N ASN A 96 2.89 -15.53 -2.85
CA ASN A 96 3.00 -14.51 -3.87
C ASN A 96 3.73 -15.11 -5.09
N LEU A 97 3.79 -14.41 -6.20
CA LEU A 97 4.40 -14.95 -7.43
C LEU A 97 5.90 -15.24 -7.28
N LEU A 98 6.62 -14.46 -6.47
CA LEU A 98 8.05 -14.67 -6.25
C LEU A 98 8.36 -15.68 -5.14
N ARG A 99 7.32 -16.26 -4.49
CA ARG A 99 7.42 -17.32 -3.48
C ARG A 99 8.41 -17.04 -2.37
N SER A 100 8.47 -15.79 -1.92
CA SER A 100 9.40 -15.36 -0.88
C SER A 100 8.78 -14.25 -0.01
N PRO A 101 9.19 -14.14 1.26
CA PRO A 101 8.70 -13.10 2.14
C PRO A 101 8.97 -11.69 1.59
N ILE A 102 8.06 -10.78 1.86
CA ILE A 102 8.24 -9.36 1.53
C ILE A 102 9.07 -8.73 2.64
N ASP A 103 10.15 -8.08 2.26
CA ASP A 103 11.00 -7.35 3.19
C ASP A 103 10.37 -5.97 3.50
N PRO A 104 10.17 -5.61 4.78
CA PRO A 104 9.75 -4.25 5.15
C PRO A 104 10.62 -3.14 4.54
N ASP A 105 11.92 -3.40 4.38
CA ASP A 105 12.84 -2.45 3.77
C ASP A 105 12.54 -2.18 2.29
N ASP A 106 11.93 -3.12 1.56
CA ASP A 106 11.48 -2.87 0.18
C ASP A 106 10.36 -1.82 0.15
N VAL A 107 9.46 -1.85 1.13
CA VAL A 107 8.40 -0.85 1.28
C VAL A 107 9.01 0.51 1.63
N ALA A 108 9.98 0.53 2.55
CA ALA A 108 10.67 1.76 2.95
C ALA A 108 11.47 2.37 1.79
N ARG A 109 12.22 1.56 1.03
CA ARG A 109 12.95 2.02 -0.16
C ARG A 109 12.01 2.60 -1.22
N THR A 110 10.84 1.99 -1.40
CA THR A 110 9.83 2.52 -2.33
C THR A 110 9.29 3.87 -1.85
N ALA A 111 9.09 4.04 -0.53
CA ALA A 111 8.67 5.32 0.03
C ALA A 111 9.73 6.42 -0.22
N VAL A 112 11.00 6.12 0.01
CA VAL A 112 12.12 7.05 -0.27
C VAL A 112 12.18 7.38 -1.76
N PHE A 113 12.11 6.38 -2.64
CA PHE A 113 12.10 6.60 -4.09
C PHE A 113 10.97 7.54 -4.54
N LEU A 114 9.75 7.35 -4.03
CA LEU A 114 8.62 8.22 -4.35
C LEU A 114 8.77 9.62 -3.73
N ALA A 115 9.43 9.72 -2.57
CA ALA A 115 9.71 11.01 -1.93
C ALA A 115 10.73 11.84 -2.72
N GLU A 116 11.78 11.20 -3.23
CA GLU A 116 12.87 11.86 -3.93
C GLU A 116 12.60 12.12 -5.42
N ASN A 117 11.58 11.48 -6.00
CA ASN A 117 11.27 11.64 -7.42
C ASN A 117 10.13 12.63 -7.65
N ASP A 118 10.47 13.87 -7.96
CA ASP A 118 9.51 14.96 -8.15
C ASP A 118 8.60 14.82 -9.38
N SER A 119 8.90 13.92 -10.30
CA SER A 119 8.09 13.68 -11.49
C SER A 119 6.94 12.70 -11.28
N ILE A 120 6.84 12.08 -10.08
CA ILE A 120 5.84 11.06 -9.79
C ILE A 120 4.76 11.61 -8.85
N THR A 121 3.51 11.62 -9.32
CA THR A 121 2.33 11.96 -8.51
C THR A 121 1.09 11.26 -9.05
N GLY A 122 0.14 10.94 -8.19
CA GLY A 122 -1.18 10.38 -8.56
C GLY A 122 -1.17 8.88 -8.84
N ILE A 123 -0.12 8.14 -8.49
CA ILE A 123 -0.01 6.70 -8.72
C ILE A 123 0.00 5.91 -7.41
N THR A 124 -0.36 4.64 -7.51
CA THR A 124 -0.18 3.64 -6.44
C THR A 124 0.79 2.55 -6.90
N VAL A 125 1.82 2.28 -6.10
CA VAL A 125 2.82 1.23 -6.35
C VAL A 125 2.56 0.05 -5.44
N ALA A 126 2.36 -1.15 -6.01
CA ALA A 126 2.31 -2.38 -5.25
C ALA A 126 3.72 -2.84 -4.88
N VAL A 127 3.94 -3.15 -3.59
CA VAL A 127 5.19 -3.69 -3.06
C VAL A 127 4.86 -5.00 -2.35
N ASP A 128 4.57 -6.04 -3.15
CA ASP A 128 3.93 -7.25 -2.66
C ASP A 128 4.43 -8.54 -3.35
N LYS A 129 5.51 -8.47 -4.09
CA LYS A 129 6.08 -9.60 -4.87
C LYS A 129 5.05 -10.31 -5.76
N GLY A 130 4.06 -9.56 -6.24
CA GLY A 130 2.98 -10.09 -7.06
C GLY A 130 1.91 -10.83 -6.27
N GLN A 131 1.76 -10.60 -4.98
CA GLN A 131 0.70 -11.19 -4.16
C GLN A 131 -0.69 -10.85 -4.71
N HIS A 132 -0.90 -9.61 -5.17
CA HIS A 132 -2.16 -9.17 -5.76
C HIS A 132 -2.54 -9.90 -7.06
N LEU A 133 -1.61 -10.60 -7.69
CA LEU A 133 -1.86 -11.39 -8.91
C LEU A 133 -2.18 -12.88 -8.60
N VAL A 134 -2.12 -13.28 -7.34
CA VAL A 134 -2.54 -14.62 -6.89
C VAL A 134 -4.03 -14.56 -6.54
N PRO A 135 -4.93 -15.10 -7.37
CA PRO A 135 -6.36 -15.01 -7.10
C PRO A 135 -6.75 -15.82 -5.87
N LEU A 136 -7.38 -15.16 -4.91
CA LEU A 136 -7.86 -15.80 -3.67
C LEU A 136 -9.31 -15.40 -3.45
N GLU A 137 -10.19 -16.41 -3.23
CA GLU A 137 -11.60 -16.17 -2.90
C GLU A 137 -11.80 -15.66 -1.47
N ARG A 138 -10.84 -15.89 -0.59
CA ARG A 138 -10.82 -15.48 0.82
C ARG A 138 -9.51 -14.75 1.14
N ASP A 139 -9.49 -14.05 2.25
CA ASP A 139 -8.24 -13.48 2.76
C ASP A 139 -7.21 -14.59 3.02
N ILE A 140 -5.95 -14.30 2.70
CA ILE A 140 -4.85 -15.26 2.79
C ILE A 140 -4.75 -15.91 4.18
N MET A 141 -5.10 -15.19 5.24
CA MET A 141 -5.14 -15.72 6.59
C MET A 141 -6.05 -16.94 6.72
N PHE A 142 -7.17 -16.97 5.99
CA PHE A 142 -8.16 -18.05 6.08
C PHE A 142 -7.85 -19.25 5.17
N VAL A 143 -6.96 -19.09 4.21
CA VAL A 143 -6.59 -20.13 3.26
C VAL A 143 -5.15 -20.63 3.41
N ALA A 144 -4.33 -19.98 4.21
CA ALA A 144 -2.91 -20.31 4.39
C ALA A 144 -2.68 -21.76 4.86
N GLU A 145 -3.59 -22.31 5.65
CA GLU A 145 -3.51 -23.70 6.12
C GLU A 145 -3.80 -24.74 5.03
N GLN A 146 -4.53 -24.34 3.98
CA GLN A 146 -4.87 -25.19 2.84
C GLN A 146 -3.81 -25.10 1.73
N LEU A 147 -2.94 -24.11 1.79
CA LEU A 147 -1.86 -23.94 0.84
C LEU A 147 -0.71 -24.87 1.21
N ALA A 148 -0.12 -25.49 0.21
CA ALA A 148 1.03 -26.35 0.43
C ALA A 148 2.12 -25.59 1.20
N PRO A 149 2.82 -26.22 2.17
CA PRO A 149 3.93 -25.58 2.84
C PRO A 149 4.95 -25.11 1.79
N PRO A 150 5.67 -24.00 2.05
CA PRO A 150 6.69 -23.53 1.13
C PRO A 150 7.65 -24.67 0.84
N VAL A 151 7.91 -24.96 -0.42
CA VAL A 151 8.95 -25.89 -0.81
C VAL A 151 10.26 -25.25 -0.33
N ASN A 152 10.81 -25.78 0.74
CA ASN A 152 12.15 -25.39 1.16
C ASN A 152 13.11 -25.66 0.00
N PRO A 153 13.89 -24.70 -0.42
CA PRO A 153 14.90 -24.90 -1.45
C PRO A 153 15.98 -25.88 -1.02
#